data_2560b1c5c9289c50aba3bb6dfaf72349
#
_entry.id   2560b1c5c9289c50aba3bb6dfaf72349
#
_cell.length_a   1.000
_cell.length_b   1.000
_cell.length_c   1.000
_cell.angle_alpha   90.00
_cell.angle_beta   90.00
_cell.angle_gamma   90.00
#
_symmetry.space_group_name_H-M   'P 1'
#
loop_
_entity.id
_entity.type
_entity.pdbx_description
1 polymer ?
#
loop_
_entity_poly.entity_id
_entity_poly.type
_entity_poly.pdbx_seq_one_letter_code
_entity_poly.pdbx_strand_id
1 'polypeptide(L)'
;MVKLEIKNVTKSFYRNEGKQSTLINAIENVNLAVNDGEFVCLVGPSGCGKSTLLNILAGLDNPTKGQVVLNGRPVTGTGPDKIMVFQENALFPWMKVIDNVEFGLKIAKVEKIKRREIAMQYLDMMQLKKFAEAYVYQLSGGMKQRVSIARALVLDPEVLLMDEPFAALDSQTRDLLLVELQLIWAKTNKTIIFVTHNIIESVCLGDRVVVFTNRPGKIKKNIKIDYRRPRLTEDDNLKDFQRQVLYELKSEMVHSRKEKIDLF
;
A
#
# COMPACT_ATOMS: atom_id res chain seq x y z
N MET A 1 4.20 -10.51 17.23
CA MET A 1 5.55 -9.89 17.32
C MET A 1 5.57 -8.67 16.39
N VAL A 2 6.26 -7.59 16.77
CA VAL A 2 6.37 -6.41 15.89
C VAL A 2 7.26 -6.75 14.70
N LYS A 3 6.74 -6.57 13.49
CA LYS A 3 7.41 -6.83 12.21
C LYS A 3 8.13 -5.59 11.69
N LEU A 4 7.41 -4.46 11.68
CA LEU A 4 7.91 -3.20 11.15
C LEU A 4 7.70 -2.08 12.18
N GLU A 5 8.74 -1.29 12.42
CA GLU A 5 8.69 -0.15 13.35
C GLU A 5 9.12 1.12 12.63
N ILE A 6 8.29 2.15 12.74
CA ILE A 6 8.55 3.52 12.27
C ILE A 6 8.81 4.34 13.52
N LYS A 7 10.04 4.88 13.66
CA LYS A 7 10.49 5.58 14.87
C LYS A 7 10.85 7.03 14.56
N ASN A 8 9.97 7.97 14.98
CA ASN A 8 10.15 9.42 14.86
C ASN A 8 10.48 9.88 13.42
N VAL A 9 9.88 9.21 12.42
CA VAL A 9 10.18 9.47 11.02
C VAL A 9 9.65 10.83 10.60
N THR A 10 10.55 11.66 10.08
CA THR A 10 10.27 12.97 9.47
C THR A 10 10.90 13.00 8.09
N LYS A 11 10.18 13.51 7.11
CA LYS A 11 10.70 13.76 5.76
C LYS A 11 10.40 15.16 5.32
N SER A 12 11.45 15.86 4.92
CA SER A 12 11.40 17.22 4.41
C SER A 12 11.96 17.30 3.00
N PHE A 13 11.40 18.17 2.19
CA PHE A 13 11.87 18.47 0.82
C PHE A 13 12.12 19.97 0.68
N TYR A 14 13.09 20.32 -0.13
CA TYR A 14 13.29 21.72 -0.53
C TYR A 14 12.37 22.04 -1.71
N ARG A 15 11.59 23.10 -1.58
CA ARG A 15 10.80 23.67 -2.67
C ARG A 15 11.49 24.96 -3.13
N ASN A 16 11.96 24.94 -4.37
CA ASN A 16 12.60 26.09 -4.96
C ASN A 16 11.52 26.96 -5.64
N GLU A 17 11.30 28.15 -5.11
CA GLU A 17 10.42 29.18 -5.68
C GLU A 17 11.28 30.35 -6.12
N GLY A 18 11.78 30.31 -7.35
CA GLY A 18 12.71 31.30 -7.89
C GLY A 18 14.05 31.31 -7.14
N LYS A 19 14.38 32.42 -6.45
CA LYS A 19 15.63 32.55 -5.68
C LYS A 19 15.52 32.10 -4.23
N GLN A 20 14.32 31.71 -3.75
CA GLN A 20 14.12 31.25 -2.39
C GLN A 20 13.89 29.74 -2.35
N SER A 21 14.55 29.09 -1.41
CA SER A 21 14.38 27.66 -1.15
C SER A 21 13.70 27.49 0.21
N THR A 22 12.48 26.99 0.21
CA THR A 22 11.69 26.76 1.41
C THR A 22 11.70 25.28 1.78
N LEU A 23 12.01 24.96 3.04
CA LEU A 23 11.93 23.58 3.55
C LEU A 23 10.48 23.24 3.88
N ILE A 24 9.96 22.19 3.27
CA ILE A 24 8.59 21.73 3.48
C ILE A 24 8.61 20.32 4.06
N ASN A 25 7.99 20.13 5.22
CA ASN A 25 7.79 18.81 5.80
C ASN A 25 6.63 18.09 5.08
N ALA A 26 6.90 16.96 4.48
CA ALA A 26 5.86 16.09 3.93
C ALA A 26 5.18 15.28 5.05
N ILE A 27 6.01 14.67 5.92
CA ILE A 27 5.58 13.97 7.13
C ILE A 27 6.44 14.41 8.30
N GLU A 28 5.87 14.38 9.52
CA GLU A 28 6.56 14.83 10.72
C GLU A 28 6.30 13.92 11.91
N ASN A 29 7.37 13.43 12.52
CA ASN A 29 7.37 12.64 13.75
C ASN A 29 6.38 11.44 13.72
N VAL A 30 6.38 10.70 12.61
CA VAL A 30 5.52 9.51 12.45
C VAL A 30 6.09 8.37 13.27
N ASN A 31 5.24 7.80 14.14
CA ASN A 31 5.54 6.64 14.97
C ASN A 31 4.47 5.58 14.77
N LEU A 32 4.85 4.39 14.29
CA LEU A 32 3.92 3.28 14.06
C LEU A 32 4.64 1.95 14.22
N ALA A 33 4.05 1.04 14.98
CA ALA A 33 4.46 -0.35 15.03
C ALA A 33 3.42 -1.20 14.31
N VAL A 34 3.88 -2.11 13.44
CA VAL A 34 3.05 -3.05 12.68
C VAL A 34 3.45 -4.47 13.08
N ASN A 35 2.48 -5.28 13.45
CA ASN A 35 2.72 -6.65 13.84
C ASN A 35 2.87 -7.58 12.64
N ASP A 36 3.50 -8.73 12.87
CA ASP A 36 3.62 -9.77 11.85
C ASP A 36 2.24 -10.27 11.43
N GLY A 37 2.01 -10.39 10.12
CA GLY A 37 0.75 -10.77 9.53
C GLY A 37 -0.36 -9.70 9.61
N GLU A 38 -0.10 -8.51 10.13
CA GLU A 38 -1.10 -7.46 10.27
C GLU A 38 -1.37 -6.75 8.94
N PHE A 39 -2.64 -6.44 8.67
CA PHE A 39 -3.07 -5.62 7.55
C PHE A 39 -3.37 -4.20 8.05
N VAL A 40 -2.49 -3.23 7.78
CA VAL A 40 -2.65 -1.84 8.20
C VAL A 40 -3.01 -0.96 7.01
N CYS A 41 -4.13 -0.25 7.10
CA CYS A 41 -4.54 0.74 6.11
C CYS A 41 -4.15 2.15 6.56
N LEU A 42 -3.53 2.92 5.67
CA LEU A 42 -3.20 4.33 5.88
C LEU A 42 -4.17 5.19 5.08
N VAL A 43 -4.91 6.07 5.75
CA VAL A 43 -5.86 6.99 5.11
C VAL A 43 -5.54 8.42 5.49
N GLY A 44 -5.91 9.37 4.64
CA GLY A 44 -5.67 10.79 4.90
C GLY A 44 -5.85 11.63 3.65
N PRO A 45 -5.88 12.97 3.77
CA PRO A 45 -6.01 13.87 2.63
C PRO A 45 -4.95 13.65 1.56
N SER A 46 -5.26 14.03 0.31
CA SER A 46 -4.28 14.00 -0.77
C SER A 46 -3.10 14.91 -0.45
N GLY A 47 -1.88 14.44 -0.74
CA GLY A 47 -0.65 15.20 -0.49
C GLY A 47 -0.19 15.26 0.98
N CYS A 48 -0.82 14.52 1.91
CA CYS A 48 -0.39 14.49 3.32
C CYS A 48 0.86 13.64 3.60
N GLY A 49 1.44 12.97 2.58
CA GLY A 49 2.72 12.27 2.71
C GLY A 49 2.63 10.74 2.86
N LYS A 50 1.46 10.11 2.62
CA LYS A 50 1.30 8.64 2.69
C LYS A 50 2.23 7.89 1.73
N SER A 51 2.26 8.29 0.46
CA SER A 51 3.17 7.71 -0.55
C SER A 51 4.64 8.00 -0.22
N THR A 52 4.95 9.17 0.36
CA THR A 52 6.29 9.47 0.88
C THR A 52 6.69 8.49 1.97
N LEU A 53 5.78 8.20 2.91
CA LEU A 53 6.04 7.20 3.94
C LEU A 53 6.25 5.81 3.32
N LEU A 54 5.41 5.38 2.37
CA LEU A 54 5.60 4.09 1.68
C LEU A 54 6.96 4.00 0.98
N ASN A 55 7.40 5.06 0.32
CA ASN A 55 8.73 5.09 -0.32
C ASN A 55 9.86 4.90 0.70
N ILE A 56 9.74 5.50 1.88
CA ILE A 56 10.71 5.30 2.97
C ILE A 56 10.66 3.86 3.47
N LEU A 57 9.47 3.28 3.66
CA LEU A 57 9.30 1.89 4.08
C LEU A 57 9.87 0.91 3.05
N ALA A 58 9.72 1.20 1.76
CA ALA A 58 10.29 0.41 0.66
C ALA A 58 11.81 0.55 0.55
N GLY A 59 12.42 1.53 1.24
CA GLY A 59 13.83 1.86 1.09
C GLY A 59 14.17 2.57 -0.24
N LEU A 60 13.15 3.12 -0.91
CA LEU A 60 13.30 3.95 -2.13
C LEU A 60 13.74 5.37 -1.79
N ASP A 61 13.46 5.81 -0.58
CA ASP A 61 13.85 7.13 -0.06
C ASP A 61 14.28 7.01 1.41
N ASN A 62 15.09 7.95 1.87
CA ASN A 62 15.55 8.00 3.24
C ASN A 62 14.77 9.03 4.06
N PRO A 63 14.47 8.79 5.34
CA PRO A 63 13.91 9.81 6.20
C PRO A 63 14.93 10.93 6.45
N THR A 64 14.46 12.16 6.66
CA THR A 64 15.32 13.29 7.09
C THR A 64 15.71 13.13 8.56
N LYS A 65 14.80 12.57 9.38
CA LYS A 65 15.02 12.23 10.80
C LYS A 65 14.28 10.94 11.13
N GLY A 66 14.73 10.26 12.16
CA GLY A 66 14.16 9.00 12.61
C GLY A 66 14.66 7.83 11.79
N GLN A 67 14.02 6.69 11.94
CA GLN A 67 14.40 5.45 11.25
C GLN A 67 13.22 4.50 11.08
N VAL A 68 13.34 3.61 10.10
CA VAL A 68 12.45 2.45 9.90
C VAL A 68 13.23 1.19 10.22
N VAL A 69 12.60 0.27 10.93
CA VAL A 69 13.20 -1.00 11.35
C VAL A 69 12.31 -2.14 10.91
N LEU A 70 12.84 -3.10 10.16
CA LEU A 70 12.16 -4.32 9.73
C LEU A 70 12.83 -5.52 10.40
N ASN A 71 12.09 -6.34 11.15
CA ASN A 71 12.63 -7.47 11.93
C ASN A 71 13.85 -7.11 12.78
N GLY A 72 13.82 -5.97 13.46
CA GLY A 72 14.93 -5.49 14.29
C GLY A 72 16.13 -4.92 13.52
N ARG A 73 16.08 -4.86 12.18
CA ARG A 73 17.17 -4.32 11.34
C ARG A 73 16.75 -3.01 10.68
N PRO A 74 17.59 -1.97 10.69
CA PRO A 74 17.29 -0.74 9.98
C PRO A 74 17.08 -0.96 8.47
N VAL A 75 16.06 -0.31 7.91
CA VAL A 75 15.84 -0.26 6.45
C VAL A 75 16.79 0.79 5.87
N THR A 76 17.79 0.35 5.09
CA THR A 76 18.82 1.21 4.48
C THR A 76 18.73 1.26 2.95
N GLY A 77 17.80 0.54 2.35
CA GLY A 77 17.62 0.48 0.90
C GLY A 77 16.54 -0.52 0.50
N THR A 78 16.38 -0.70 -0.81
CA THR A 78 15.43 -1.67 -1.38
C THR A 78 15.89 -3.11 -1.18
N GLY A 79 14.96 -4.05 -1.12
CA GLY A 79 15.26 -5.47 -0.98
C GLY A 79 14.05 -6.35 -1.27
N PRO A 80 14.25 -7.67 -1.47
CA PRO A 80 13.17 -8.61 -1.71
C PRO A 80 12.28 -8.86 -0.48
N ASP A 81 12.73 -8.48 0.69
CA ASP A 81 12.03 -8.55 1.97
C ASP A 81 10.81 -7.60 2.06
N LYS A 82 10.79 -6.57 1.22
CA LYS A 82 9.73 -5.56 1.15
C LYS A 82 9.48 -5.16 -0.30
N ILE A 83 8.29 -5.43 -0.78
CA ILE A 83 7.92 -5.16 -2.17
C ILE A 83 6.80 -4.13 -2.22
N MET A 84 6.89 -3.21 -3.17
CA MET A 84 5.90 -2.16 -3.39
C MET A 84 5.08 -2.44 -4.65
N VAL A 85 3.75 -2.37 -4.50
CA VAL A 85 2.77 -2.30 -5.58
C VAL A 85 2.37 -0.84 -5.73
N PHE A 86 2.68 -0.26 -6.88
CA PHE A 86 2.41 1.15 -7.18
C PHE A 86 0.97 1.36 -7.65
N GLN A 87 0.51 2.60 -7.60
CA GLN A 87 -0.80 3.02 -8.10
C GLN A 87 -0.96 2.68 -9.59
N GLU A 88 0.06 2.94 -10.40
CA GLU A 88 0.16 2.39 -11.74
C GLU A 88 0.71 0.97 -11.66
N ASN A 89 0.14 0.03 -12.41
CA ASN A 89 0.52 -1.39 -12.33
C ASN A 89 2.01 -1.66 -12.62
N ALA A 90 2.69 -0.72 -13.27
CA ALA A 90 4.12 -0.77 -13.63
C ALA A 90 4.56 -2.12 -14.23
N LEU A 91 3.67 -2.76 -15.00
CA LEU A 91 3.97 -4.00 -15.71
C LEU A 91 4.80 -3.69 -16.95
N PHE A 92 5.68 -4.62 -17.32
CA PHE A 92 6.47 -4.53 -18.55
C PHE A 92 5.57 -4.84 -19.76
N PRO A 93 5.16 -3.84 -20.56
CA PRO A 93 4.14 -4.03 -21.60
C PRO A 93 4.61 -4.93 -22.76
N TRP A 94 5.92 -5.07 -22.97
CA TRP A 94 6.54 -5.93 -23.98
C TRP A 94 6.72 -7.37 -23.53
N MET A 95 6.41 -7.70 -22.28
CA MET A 95 6.51 -9.03 -21.70
C MET A 95 5.14 -9.71 -21.62
N LYS A 96 5.14 -11.04 -21.67
CA LYS A 96 3.97 -11.85 -21.32
C LYS A 96 3.64 -11.77 -19.84
N VAL A 97 2.43 -12.12 -19.49
CA VAL A 97 1.93 -12.14 -18.09
C VAL A 97 2.85 -12.98 -17.20
N ILE A 98 3.15 -14.20 -17.60
CA ILE A 98 3.99 -15.10 -16.82
C ILE A 98 5.41 -14.57 -16.67
N ASP A 99 5.97 -13.93 -17.73
CA ASP A 99 7.31 -13.36 -17.69
C ASP A 99 7.38 -12.15 -16.76
N ASN A 100 6.29 -11.36 -16.66
CA ASN A 100 6.15 -10.30 -15.66
C ASN A 100 6.19 -10.86 -14.25
N VAL A 101 5.43 -11.92 -13.98
CA VAL A 101 5.35 -12.53 -12.64
C VAL A 101 6.67 -13.14 -12.23
N GLU A 102 7.32 -13.93 -13.13
CA GLU A 102 8.59 -14.58 -12.80
C GLU A 102 9.82 -13.66 -12.80
N PHE A 103 9.67 -12.39 -13.21
CA PHE A 103 10.78 -11.46 -13.42
C PHE A 103 11.69 -11.30 -12.18
N GLY A 104 11.08 -11.11 -11.02
CA GLY A 104 11.83 -10.99 -9.76
C GLY A 104 12.61 -12.26 -9.41
N LEU A 105 12.02 -13.43 -9.62
CA LEU A 105 12.69 -14.73 -9.44
C LEU A 105 13.86 -14.94 -10.41
N LYS A 106 13.72 -14.39 -11.63
CA LYS A 106 14.81 -14.42 -12.63
C LYS A 106 16.00 -13.57 -12.14
N ILE A 107 15.75 -12.40 -11.58
CA ILE A 107 16.80 -11.55 -10.97
C ILE A 107 17.45 -12.26 -9.79
N ALA A 108 16.66 -12.95 -8.96
CA ALA A 108 17.13 -13.77 -7.84
C ALA A 108 17.84 -15.05 -8.28
N LYS A 109 18.06 -15.25 -9.60
CA LYS A 109 18.75 -16.40 -10.22
C LYS A 109 18.10 -17.75 -9.91
N VAL A 110 16.80 -17.77 -9.64
CA VAL A 110 16.04 -19.02 -9.50
C VAL A 110 16.04 -19.76 -10.85
N GLU A 111 16.23 -21.07 -10.82
CA GLU A 111 16.25 -21.95 -12.00
C GLU A 111 14.95 -21.81 -12.80
N LYS A 112 15.04 -21.89 -14.16
CA LYS A 112 13.95 -21.54 -15.08
C LYS A 112 12.68 -22.38 -14.86
N ILE A 113 12.83 -23.69 -14.67
CA ILE A 113 11.68 -24.60 -14.49
C ILE A 113 10.97 -24.23 -13.19
N LYS A 114 11.73 -24.11 -12.09
CA LYS A 114 11.21 -23.80 -10.76
C LYS A 114 10.52 -22.44 -10.71
N ARG A 115 11.12 -21.38 -11.28
CA ARG A 115 10.49 -20.05 -11.27
C ARG A 115 9.20 -20.01 -12.09
N ARG A 116 9.13 -20.80 -13.21
CA ARG A 116 7.92 -20.91 -14.02
C ARG A 116 6.80 -21.61 -13.27
N GLU A 117 7.11 -22.68 -12.54
CA GLU A 117 6.16 -23.38 -11.67
C GLU A 117 5.62 -22.45 -10.58
N ILE A 118 6.49 -21.73 -9.87
CA ILE A 118 6.09 -20.78 -8.85
C ILE A 118 5.20 -19.69 -9.44
N ALA A 119 5.60 -19.08 -10.57
CA ALA A 119 4.82 -18.05 -11.23
C ALA A 119 3.43 -18.54 -11.65
N MET A 120 3.32 -19.77 -12.15
CA MET A 120 2.04 -20.39 -12.50
C MET A 120 1.14 -20.63 -11.29
N GLN A 121 1.69 -21.00 -10.13
CA GLN A 121 0.93 -21.12 -8.88
C GLN A 121 0.30 -19.80 -8.46
N TYR A 122 1.07 -18.69 -8.52
CA TYR A 122 0.54 -17.36 -8.21
C TYR A 122 -0.47 -16.86 -9.25
N LEU A 123 -0.27 -17.17 -10.53
CA LEU A 123 -1.26 -16.89 -11.57
C LEU A 123 -2.55 -17.69 -11.39
N ASP A 124 -2.46 -18.93 -10.93
CA ASP A 124 -3.64 -19.75 -10.60
C ASP A 124 -4.39 -19.18 -9.40
N MET A 125 -3.67 -18.78 -8.35
CA MET A 125 -4.22 -18.09 -7.18
C MET A 125 -4.97 -16.80 -7.56
N MET A 126 -4.48 -16.06 -8.56
CA MET A 126 -5.09 -14.83 -9.10
C MET A 126 -6.14 -15.10 -10.20
N GLN A 127 -6.50 -16.34 -10.47
CA GLN A 127 -7.42 -16.75 -11.54
C GLN A 127 -6.98 -16.31 -12.96
N LEU A 128 -5.66 -16.18 -13.17
CA LEU A 128 -5.06 -15.72 -14.42
C LEU A 128 -4.27 -16.78 -15.16
N LYS A 129 -4.33 -18.06 -14.75
CA LYS A 129 -3.60 -19.16 -15.36
C LYS A 129 -3.80 -19.26 -16.88
N LYS A 130 -5.04 -19.07 -17.35
CA LYS A 130 -5.40 -19.11 -18.78
C LYS A 130 -4.77 -17.98 -19.60
N PHE A 131 -4.35 -16.89 -18.95
CA PHE A 131 -3.75 -15.70 -19.54
C PHE A 131 -2.23 -15.64 -19.39
N ALA A 132 -1.59 -16.72 -18.91
CA ALA A 132 -0.15 -16.75 -18.66
C ALA A 132 0.69 -16.36 -19.89
N GLU A 133 0.30 -16.81 -21.07
CA GLU A 133 1.00 -16.55 -22.34
C GLU A 133 0.51 -15.27 -23.06
N ALA A 134 -0.52 -14.58 -22.54
CA ALA A 134 -0.99 -13.32 -23.09
C ALA A 134 0.00 -12.18 -22.81
N TYR A 135 -0.02 -11.14 -23.64
CA TYR A 135 0.70 -9.90 -23.39
C TYR A 135 -0.11 -8.97 -22.49
N VAL A 136 0.57 -8.10 -21.74
CA VAL A 136 -0.06 -7.17 -20.78
C VAL A 136 -1.11 -6.27 -21.40
N TYR A 137 -0.92 -5.84 -22.67
CA TYR A 137 -1.88 -4.97 -23.36
C TYR A 137 -3.21 -5.66 -23.69
N GLN A 138 -3.27 -6.98 -23.63
CA GLN A 138 -4.48 -7.77 -23.88
C GLN A 138 -5.37 -7.91 -22.62
N LEU A 139 -4.89 -7.42 -21.47
CA LEU A 139 -5.56 -7.56 -20.19
C LEU A 139 -6.43 -6.35 -19.86
N SER A 140 -7.56 -6.58 -19.15
CA SER A 140 -8.33 -5.53 -18.49
C SER A 140 -7.54 -4.88 -17.34
N GLY A 141 -8.01 -3.74 -16.84
CA GLY A 141 -7.40 -3.04 -15.70
C GLY A 141 -7.29 -3.91 -14.45
N GLY A 142 -8.38 -4.60 -14.09
CA GLY A 142 -8.39 -5.53 -12.94
C GLY A 142 -7.46 -6.72 -13.13
N MET A 143 -7.36 -7.29 -14.34
CA MET A 143 -6.40 -8.35 -14.64
C MET A 143 -4.95 -7.86 -14.50
N LYS A 144 -4.64 -6.66 -15.00
CA LYS A 144 -3.31 -6.05 -14.83
C LYS A 144 -2.97 -5.88 -13.34
N GLN A 145 -3.94 -5.46 -12.53
CA GLN A 145 -3.74 -5.31 -11.09
C GLN A 145 -3.44 -6.65 -10.42
N ARG A 146 -4.18 -7.71 -10.77
CA ARG A 146 -3.89 -9.07 -10.27
C ARG A 146 -2.50 -9.55 -10.67
N VAL A 147 -2.05 -9.29 -11.89
CA VAL A 147 -0.67 -9.61 -12.33
C VAL A 147 0.36 -8.84 -11.50
N SER A 148 0.11 -7.56 -11.22
CA SER A 148 1.00 -6.73 -10.39
C SER A 148 1.12 -7.29 -8.96
N ILE A 149 0.02 -7.71 -8.36
CA ILE A 149 -0.01 -8.34 -7.04
C ILE A 149 0.71 -9.70 -7.08
N ALA A 150 0.46 -10.54 -8.10
CA ALA A 150 1.15 -11.82 -8.28
C ALA A 150 2.68 -11.61 -8.39
N ARG A 151 3.12 -10.63 -9.19
CA ARG A 151 4.54 -10.27 -9.36
C ARG A 151 5.19 -9.83 -8.05
N ALA A 152 4.44 -9.16 -7.18
CA ALA A 152 4.91 -8.76 -5.87
C ALA A 152 5.02 -9.94 -4.90
N LEU A 153 4.01 -10.80 -4.87
CA LEU A 153 3.93 -11.92 -3.93
C LEU A 153 4.85 -13.09 -4.27
N VAL A 154 5.20 -13.29 -5.54
CA VAL A 154 6.04 -14.40 -6.00
C VAL A 154 7.45 -14.40 -5.38
N LEU A 155 7.92 -13.24 -4.92
CA LEU A 155 9.18 -13.08 -4.21
C LEU A 155 9.10 -13.42 -2.72
N ASP A 156 7.91 -13.80 -2.25
CA ASP A 156 7.65 -14.13 -0.85
C ASP A 156 8.09 -13.03 0.15
N PRO A 157 7.73 -11.75 -0.09
CA PRO A 157 8.20 -10.65 0.75
C PRO A 157 7.66 -10.78 2.17
N GLU A 158 8.39 -10.23 3.13
CA GLU A 158 7.96 -10.14 4.51
C GLU A 158 6.91 -9.03 4.72
N VAL A 159 7.05 -7.94 3.97
CA VAL A 159 6.11 -6.81 3.97
C VAL A 159 5.71 -6.46 2.55
N LEU A 160 4.41 -6.37 2.30
CA LEU A 160 3.82 -5.88 1.07
C LEU A 160 3.31 -4.45 1.27
N LEU A 161 3.82 -3.53 0.47
CA LEU A 161 3.45 -2.12 0.48
C LEU A 161 2.59 -1.84 -0.74
N MET A 162 1.42 -1.22 -0.55
CA MET A 162 0.49 -0.94 -1.65
C MET A 162 0.09 0.53 -1.64
N ASP A 163 0.36 1.24 -2.73
CA ASP A 163 0.01 2.66 -2.88
C ASP A 163 -1.19 2.81 -3.81
N GLU A 164 -2.37 3.02 -3.25
CA GLU A 164 -3.65 3.22 -3.96
C GLU A 164 -3.90 2.21 -5.11
N PRO A 165 -3.72 0.89 -4.89
CA PRO A 165 -3.67 -0.07 -5.99
C PRO A 165 -5.00 -0.22 -6.75
N PHE A 166 -6.11 0.24 -6.18
CA PHE A 166 -7.44 0.10 -6.78
C PHE A 166 -8.02 1.42 -7.31
N ALA A 167 -7.23 2.52 -7.28
CA ALA A 167 -7.73 3.84 -7.64
C ALA A 167 -8.23 3.97 -9.10
N ALA A 168 -7.64 3.22 -10.01
CA ALA A 168 -7.97 3.27 -11.44
C ALA A 168 -9.05 2.26 -11.87
N LEU A 169 -9.69 1.54 -10.92
CA LEU A 169 -10.67 0.49 -11.22
C LEU A 169 -12.10 0.99 -11.05
N ASP A 170 -13.01 0.44 -11.85
CA ASP A 170 -14.44 0.61 -11.65
C ASP A 170 -14.91 -0.06 -10.34
N SER A 171 -16.10 0.31 -9.86
CA SER A 171 -16.59 -0.14 -8.55
C SER A 171 -16.75 -1.66 -8.46
N GLN A 172 -17.30 -2.31 -9.48
CA GLN A 172 -17.56 -3.75 -9.45
C GLN A 172 -16.25 -4.55 -9.43
N THR A 173 -15.29 -4.18 -10.28
CA THR A 173 -13.95 -4.80 -10.31
C THR A 173 -13.23 -4.58 -8.98
N ARG A 174 -13.34 -3.40 -8.38
CA ARG A 174 -12.76 -3.07 -7.08
C ARG A 174 -13.33 -3.95 -5.98
N ASP A 175 -14.65 -4.07 -5.88
CA ASP A 175 -15.31 -4.87 -4.83
C ASP A 175 -14.89 -6.35 -4.90
N LEU A 176 -14.79 -6.91 -6.09
CA LEU A 176 -14.26 -8.27 -6.29
C LEU A 176 -12.80 -8.39 -5.81
N LEU A 177 -11.95 -7.43 -6.15
CA LEU A 177 -10.54 -7.45 -5.76
C LEU A 177 -10.34 -7.25 -4.25
N LEU A 178 -11.23 -6.51 -3.58
CA LEU A 178 -11.21 -6.38 -2.12
C LEU A 178 -11.43 -7.73 -1.43
N VAL A 179 -12.37 -8.51 -1.91
CA VAL A 179 -12.63 -9.87 -1.38
C VAL A 179 -11.44 -10.79 -1.69
N GLU A 180 -10.96 -10.78 -2.92
CA GLU A 180 -9.82 -11.60 -3.34
C GLU A 180 -8.55 -11.28 -2.53
N LEU A 181 -8.24 -10.01 -2.30
CA LEU A 181 -7.08 -9.61 -1.52
C LEU A 181 -7.18 -10.09 -0.06
N GLN A 182 -8.38 -10.08 0.54
CA GLN A 182 -8.59 -10.66 1.86
C GLN A 182 -8.33 -12.17 1.88
N LEU A 183 -8.78 -12.91 0.85
CA LEU A 183 -8.54 -14.35 0.73
C LEU A 183 -7.05 -14.67 0.53
N ILE A 184 -6.36 -13.88 -0.29
CA ILE A 184 -4.91 -13.99 -0.51
C ILE A 184 -4.16 -13.72 0.78
N TRP A 185 -4.50 -12.64 1.49
CA TRP A 185 -3.91 -12.31 2.77
C TRP A 185 -4.12 -13.43 3.80
N ALA A 186 -5.34 -13.98 3.91
CA ALA A 186 -5.64 -15.09 4.82
C ALA A 186 -4.81 -16.35 4.52
N LYS A 187 -4.50 -16.62 3.23
CA LYS A 187 -3.66 -17.75 2.81
C LYS A 187 -2.17 -17.52 3.04
N THR A 188 -1.71 -16.28 2.84
CA THR A 188 -0.28 -15.96 2.84
C THR A 188 0.21 -15.40 4.17
N ASN A 189 -0.68 -14.91 5.03
CA ASN A 189 -0.40 -14.27 6.31
C ASN A 189 0.68 -13.18 6.22
N LYS A 190 0.72 -12.43 5.10
CA LYS A 190 1.71 -11.38 4.88
C LYS A 190 1.37 -10.12 5.67
N THR A 191 2.39 -9.44 6.15
CA THR A 191 2.24 -8.09 6.68
C THR A 191 1.99 -7.13 5.54
N ILE A 192 0.88 -6.38 5.58
CA ILE A 192 0.49 -5.47 4.49
C ILE A 192 0.31 -4.06 5.02
N ILE A 193 0.91 -3.09 4.32
CA ILE A 193 0.62 -1.67 4.49
C ILE A 193 -0.03 -1.16 3.20
N PHE A 194 -1.26 -0.71 3.33
CA PHE A 194 -2.12 -0.33 2.22
C PHE A 194 -2.51 1.14 2.33
N VAL A 195 -2.12 1.94 1.38
CA VAL A 195 -2.54 3.34 1.27
C VAL A 195 -3.77 3.43 0.40
N THR A 196 -4.77 4.14 0.87
CA THR A 196 -5.96 4.47 0.09
C THR A 196 -6.58 5.79 0.56
N HIS A 197 -7.33 6.44 -0.31
CA HIS A 197 -8.22 7.54 0.05
C HIS A 197 -9.69 7.06 0.20
N ASN A 198 -9.97 5.80 -0.08
CA ASN A 198 -11.30 5.20 0.03
C ASN A 198 -11.49 4.59 1.42
N ILE A 199 -12.46 5.12 2.18
CA ILE A 199 -12.77 4.68 3.54
C ILE A 199 -13.29 3.24 3.54
N ILE A 200 -14.12 2.86 2.55
CA ILE A 200 -14.68 1.52 2.46
C ILE A 200 -13.57 0.49 2.30
N GLU A 201 -12.63 0.72 1.37
CA GLU A 201 -11.46 -0.14 1.20
C GLU A 201 -10.69 -0.32 2.52
N SER A 202 -10.42 0.80 3.21
CA SER A 202 -9.63 0.77 4.44
C SER A 202 -10.27 -0.04 5.56
N VAL A 203 -11.60 0.03 5.70
CA VAL A 203 -12.36 -0.71 6.73
C VAL A 203 -12.56 -2.17 6.32
N CYS A 204 -12.77 -2.46 5.03
CA CYS A 204 -12.88 -3.84 4.55
C CYS A 204 -11.56 -4.61 4.72
N LEU A 205 -10.42 -3.98 4.41
CA LEU A 205 -9.13 -4.66 4.37
C LEU A 205 -8.37 -4.61 5.71
N GLY A 206 -8.40 -3.47 6.42
CA GLY A 206 -7.51 -3.23 7.56
C GLY A 206 -7.90 -3.98 8.84
N ASP A 207 -6.91 -4.52 9.55
CA ASP A 207 -7.07 -4.81 10.99
C ASP A 207 -7.05 -3.53 11.79
N ARG A 208 -6.30 -2.54 11.26
CA ARG A 208 -6.27 -1.15 11.75
C ARG A 208 -6.32 -0.17 10.59
N VAL A 209 -7.00 0.94 10.84
CA VAL A 209 -6.98 2.12 9.97
C VAL A 209 -6.25 3.25 10.68
N VAL A 210 -5.15 3.70 10.11
CA VAL A 210 -4.33 4.79 10.61
C VAL A 210 -4.68 6.05 9.83
N VAL A 211 -5.24 7.03 10.51
CA VAL A 211 -5.67 8.29 9.93
C VAL A 211 -4.56 9.32 10.04
N PHE A 212 -4.20 9.94 8.92
CA PHE A 212 -3.20 11.00 8.83
C PHE A 212 -3.82 12.38 8.85
N THR A 213 -3.13 13.35 9.45
CA THR A 213 -3.45 14.78 9.37
C THR A 213 -3.17 15.32 7.97
N ASN A 214 -3.59 16.57 7.73
CA ASN A 214 -3.06 17.36 6.62
C ASN A 214 -1.54 17.52 6.72
N ARG A 215 -0.93 18.07 5.66
CA ARG A 215 0.50 18.33 5.60
C ARG A 215 0.95 19.39 6.65
N PRO A 216 2.02 19.12 7.43
CA PRO A 216 2.80 17.89 7.48
C PRO A 216 2.02 16.70 8.05
N GLY A 217 2.09 15.55 7.34
CA GLY A 217 1.37 14.36 7.75
C GLY A 217 1.88 13.81 9.07
N LYS A 218 0.99 13.70 10.03
CA LYS A 218 1.18 13.04 11.34
C LYS A 218 0.11 11.98 11.53
N ILE A 219 0.36 11.00 12.36
CA ILE A 219 -0.70 10.08 12.77
C ILE A 219 -1.65 10.81 13.70
N LYS A 220 -2.90 10.95 13.27
CA LYS A 220 -3.97 11.56 14.06
C LYS A 220 -4.67 10.55 14.94
N LYS A 221 -5.05 9.41 14.33
CA LYS A 221 -5.82 8.38 15.02
C LYS A 221 -5.43 7.01 14.49
N ASN A 222 -5.53 6.02 15.35
CA ASN A 222 -5.36 4.61 15.03
C ASN A 222 -6.67 3.91 15.44
N ILE A 223 -7.41 3.37 14.48
CA ILE A 223 -8.72 2.77 14.67
C ILE A 223 -8.60 1.27 14.41
N LYS A 224 -8.81 0.45 15.44
CA LYS A 224 -8.87 -1.00 15.33
C LYS A 224 -10.21 -1.40 14.71
N ILE A 225 -10.17 -2.28 13.71
CA ILE A 225 -11.37 -2.83 13.07
C ILE A 225 -11.57 -4.25 13.60
N ASP A 226 -12.32 -4.35 14.68
CA ASP A 226 -12.58 -5.62 15.36
C ASP A 226 -13.83 -6.29 14.79
N TYR A 227 -13.71 -6.75 13.55
CA TYR A 227 -14.79 -7.47 12.85
C TYR A 227 -14.19 -8.60 12.00
N ARG A 228 -14.93 -9.70 11.88
CA ARG A 228 -14.48 -10.89 11.15
C ARG A 228 -14.33 -10.67 9.63
N ARG A 229 -13.46 -11.43 8.99
CA ARG A 229 -13.30 -11.49 7.54
C ARG A 229 -13.93 -12.77 6.95
N PRO A 230 -14.31 -12.82 5.67
CA PRO A 230 -14.22 -11.74 4.70
C PRO A 230 -15.24 -10.64 4.98
N ARG A 231 -14.86 -9.38 4.75
CA ARG A 231 -15.73 -8.20 4.88
C ARG A 231 -16.17 -7.77 3.50
N LEU A 232 -17.46 -7.52 3.33
CA LEU A 232 -18.04 -7.03 2.09
C LEU A 232 -18.28 -5.52 2.19
N THR A 233 -18.23 -4.82 1.06
CA THR A 233 -18.46 -3.36 1.00
C THR A 233 -19.86 -2.96 1.46
N GLU A 234 -20.83 -3.87 1.31
CA GLU A 234 -22.24 -3.68 1.64
C GLU A 234 -22.59 -4.08 3.10
N ASP A 235 -21.61 -4.57 3.88
CA ASP A 235 -21.85 -5.04 5.26
C ASP A 235 -22.19 -3.86 6.19
N ASP A 236 -23.44 -3.84 6.68
CA ASP A 236 -23.92 -2.80 7.57
C ASP A 236 -23.13 -2.71 8.88
N ASN A 237 -22.55 -3.79 9.35
CA ASN A 237 -21.74 -3.80 10.57
C ASN A 237 -20.43 -3.00 10.42
N LEU A 238 -20.01 -2.70 9.20
CA LEU A 238 -18.84 -1.86 8.93
C LEU A 238 -19.16 -0.36 8.96
N LYS A 239 -20.43 0.03 8.93
CA LYS A 239 -20.85 1.44 8.84
C LYS A 239 -20.37 2.29 10.02
N ASP A 240 -20.32 1.74 11.22
CA ASP A 240 -19.84 2.49 12.39
C ASP A 240 -18.33 2.74 12.32
N PHE A 241 -17.55 1.77 11.85
CA PHE A 241 -16.12 1.98 11.60
C PHE A 241 -15.90 3.01 10.48
N GLN A 242 -16.68 2.93 9.40
CA GLN A 242 -16.62 3.90 8.30
C GLN A 242 -16.94 5.32 8.80
N ARG A 243 -17.96 5.49 9.66
CA ARG A 243 -18.31 6.76 10.28
C ARG A 243 -17.19 7.31 11.16
N GLN A 244 -16.54 6.46 11.96
CA GLN A 244 -15.40 6.85 12.78
C GLN A 244 -14.24 7.37 11.92
N VAL A 245 -13.85 6.62 10.88
CA VAL A 245 -12.79 7.04 9.95
C VAL A 245 -13.17 8.35 9.25
N LEU A 246 -14.42 8.46 8.76
CA LEU A 246 -14.93 9.66 8.10
C LEU A 246 -14.91 10.90 9.03
N TYR A 247 -15.31 10.73 10.27
CA TYR A 247 -15.29 11.80 11.28
C TYR A 247 -13.88 12.37 11.45
N GLU A 248 -12.89 11.50 11.63
CA GLU A 248 -11.50 11.90 11.79
C GLU A 248 -10.93 12.59 10.54
N LEU A 249 -11.32 12.15 9.35
CA LEU A 249 -10.90 12.78 8.08
C LEU A 249 -11.59 14.14 7.85
N LYS A 250 -12.90 14.25 8.15
CA LYS A 250 -13.63 15.51 7.96
C LYS A 250 -13.10 16.64 8.85
N SER A 251 -12.72 16.36 10.08
CA SER A 251 -12.14 17.37 10.97
C SER A 251 -10.82 17.95 10.41
N GLU A 252 -10.02 17.17 9.70
CA GLU A 252 -8.84 17.66 8.99
C GLU A 252 -9.18 18.57 7.79
N MET A 253 -10.21 18.22 7.03
CA MET A 253 -10.65 19.04 5.88
C MET A 253 -11.19 20.41 6.31
N VAL A 254 -11.88 20.48 7.46
CA VAL A 254 -12.40 21.74 8.01
C VAL A 254 -11.26 22.64 8.50
N HIS A 255 -10.24 22.10 9.17
CA HIS A 255 -9.06 22.86 9.61
C HIS A 255 -8.31 23.46 8.42
N SER A 256 -8.08 22.69 7.37
CA SER A 256 -7.34 23.20 6.18
C SER A 256 -8.13 24.25 5.39
N ARG A 257 -9.47 24.26 5.45
CA ARG A 257 -10.28 25.34 4.86
C ARG A 257 -10.21 26.63 5.68
N LYS A 258 -10.23 26.55 7.01
CA LYS A 258 -10.09 27.72 7.89
C LYS A 258 -8.73 28.36 7.72
N GLU A 259 -7.64 27.60 7.76
CA GLU A 259 -6.28 28.14 7.53
C GLU A 259 -6.10 28.81 6.17
N LYS A 260 -6.83 28.37 5.12
CA LYS A 260 -6.80 29.02 3.80
C LYS A 260 -7.64 30.30 3.75
N ILE A 261 -8.70 30.40 4.56
CA ILE A 261 -9.55 31.60 4.62
C ILE A 261 -8.89 32.69 5.46
N ASP A 262 -8.18 32.32 6.51
CA ASP A 262 -7.46 33.28 7.40
C ASP A 262 -6.18 33.85 6.74
N LEU A 263 -5.80 33.39 5.55
CA LEU A 263 -4.65 33.88 4.74
C LEU A 263 -5.06 34.89 3.64
N PHE A 264 -6.36 35.25 3.55
CA PHE A 264 -6.91 36.27 2.66
C PHE A 264 -7.63 37.39 3.44
#